data_9e3ba9c44455d313314aadee08614496
#
_entry.id   9e3ba9c44455d313314aadee08614496
#
_cell.length_a   1.000
_cell.length_b   1.000
_cell.length_c   1.000
_cell.angle_alpha   90.00
_cell.angle_beta   90.00
_cell.angle_gamma   90.00
#
_symmetry.space_group_name_H-M   'P 1'
#
loop_
_entity.id
_entity.type
_entity.pdbx_description
1 polymer ?
#
loop_
_entity_poly.entity_id
_entity_poly.type
_entity_poly.pdbx_seq_one_letter_code
_entity_poly.pdbx_strand_id
1 'polypeptide(L)'
;VDKIQLQPGKEYEVYTYVHNNAKDSLNESGKGIALDVRLKAQVPATLKAGEESAVVSTISALNSNPKSVWDEAYISSSSAVALRYVPSSAKFHSNGKANGSTLATSMFTNGTFLGYNSLDGIMPGCTQYSAYVIYKIKVDQPNFEMSKTVSAANKNTFVKSMKSQAGAEVDYKVTYKNTGTVVQNNVVLKDTLPKGVALIAGSGNLVNNANPNGLKVSDNMFAAAGMNIGNYSPGAGAAVTYRVKIGVAKDLVCGTNKLNNVASANTDNGKKEDNAVVEVEVDCKPTECKPG
;
A
#
# COMPACT_ATOMS: atom_id res chain seq x y z
N VAL A 1 27.69 -2.66 13.43
CA VAL A 1 26.71 -1.93 12.59
C VAL A 1 25.54 -2.83 12.38
N ASP A 2 24.38 -2.42 12.87
CA ASP A 2 23.16 -3.21 12.77
C ASP A 2 22.63 -3.15 11.33
N LYS A 3 22.42 -4.34 10.74
CA LYS A 3 21.78 -4.48 9.43
C LYS A 3 20.51 -5.29 9.60
N ILE A 4 19.38 -4.71 9.21
CA ILE A 4 18.06 -5.31 9.39
C ILE A 4 17.35 -5.38 8.05
N GLN A 5 16.87 -6.57 7.68
CA GLN A 5 15.97 -6.75 6.56
C GLN A 5 14.53 -6.59 7.02
N LEU A 6 13.88 -5.51 6.60
CA LEU A 6 12.52 -5.18 6.96
C LEU A 6 11.51 -6.08 6.22
N GLN A 7 10.43 -6.44 6.91
CA GLN A 7 9.33 -7.23 6.35
C GLN A 7 8.06 -6.39 6.29
N PRO A 8 7.34 -6.37 5.16
CA PRO A 8 6.07 -5.67 5.04
C PRO A 8 5.06 -6.09 6.12
N GLY A 9 4.31 -5.14 6.64
CA GLY A 9 3.29 -5.35 7.68
C GLY A 9 3.82 -5.44 9.11
N LYS A 10 5.15 -5.45 9.30
CA LYS A 10 5.76 -5.51 10.64
C LYS A 10 6.03 -4.11 11.20
N GLU A 11 6.09 -4.04 12.52
CA GLU A 11 6.59 -2.89 13.28
C GLU A 11 7.97 -3.20 13.83
N TYR A 12 8.84 -2.18 13.84
CA TYR A 12 10.20 -2.25 14.36
C TYR A 12 10.38 -1.14 15.39
N GLU A 13 11.08 -1.44 16.47
CA GLU A 13 11.48 -0.48 17.47
C GLU A 13 12.87 0.06 17.14
N VAL A 14 13.01 1.37 17.15
CA VAL A 14 14.30 2.06 17.08
C VAL A 14 14.68 2.50 18.48
N TYR A 15 15.85 2.06 18.91
CA TYR A 15 16.40 2.36 20.23
C TYR A 15 17.57 3.34 20.09
N THR A 16 17.53 4.43 20.86
CA THR A 16 18.61 5.42 20.89
C THR A 16 19.04 5.65 22.34
N TYR A 17 20.28 5.29 22.67
CA TYR A 17 20.87 5.55 23.97
C TYR A 17 21.43 6.98 24.05
N VAL A 18 21.28 7.60 25.23
CA VAL A 18 21.72 8.98 25.49
C VAL A 18 22.46 9.01 26.81
N HIS A 19 23.70 9.52 26.80
CA HIS A 19 24.51 9.64 27.99
C HIS A 19 25.40 10.90 27.94
N ASN A 20 25.34 11.71 29.01
CA ASN A 20 26.28 12.80 29.24
C ASN A 20 27.46 12.28 30.08
N ASN A 21 28.63 12.17 29.49
CA ASN A 21 29.85 11.61 30.10
C ASN A 21 30.53 12.51 31.13
N ALA A 22 29.99 13.68 31.47
CA ALA A 22 30.56 14.54 32.50
C ALA A 22 30.54 13.86 33.88
N LYS A 23 31.52 14.18 34.73
CA LYS A 23 31.59 13.64 36.09
C LYS A 23 30.44 14.17 36.93
N ASP A 24 29.87 13.32 37.80
CA ASP A 24 28.79 13.69 38.72
C ASP A 24 29.16 14.91 39.61
N SER A 25 30.38 14.96 40.10
CA SER A 25 30.88 16.09 40.95
C SER A 25 30.84 17.46 40.25
N LEU A 26 30.67 17.51 38.92
CA LEU A 26 30.54 18.76 38.17
C LEU A 26 29.08 19.24 38.06
N ASN A 27 28.11 18.42 38.46
CA ASN A 27 26.69 18.74 38.34
C ASN A 27 26.30 19.89 39.32
N GLU A 28 26.82 19.88 40.57
CA GLU A 28 26.55 20.91 41.54
C GLU A 28 26.98 22.31 41.09
N SER A 29 28.11 22.39 40.39
CA SER A 29 28.59 23.65 39.80
C SER A 29 27.92 24.03 38.49
N GLY A 30 27.04 23.18 37.94
CA GLY A 30 26.42 23.32 36.63
C GLY A 30 27.36 22.99 35.47
N LYS A 31 28.66 22.79 35.69
CA LYS A 31 29.65 22.51 34.63
C LYS A 31 29.49 21.13 34.01
N GLY A 32 28.92 20.17 34.74
CA GLY A 32 28.61 18.82 34.28
C GLY A 32 27.29 18.69 33.57
N ILE A 33 26.46 19.73 33.57
CA ILE A 33 25.10 19.65 33.00
C ILE A 33 25.12 20.00 31.51
N ALA A 34 24.59 19.10 30.67
CA ALA A 34 24.35 19.40 29.28
C ALA A 34 23.05 20.21 29.12
N LEU A 35 23.11 21.23 28.27
CA LEU A 35 22.03 22.17 28.02
C LEU A 35 21.57 22.07 26.55
N ASP A 36 20.27 22.33 26.32
CA ASP A 36 19.62 22.26 25.02
C ASP A 36 19.82 20.89 24.36
N VAL A 37 19.72 19.82 25.17
CA VAL A 37 19.89 18.46 24.67
C VAL A 37 18.70 18.08 23.80
N ARG A 38 18.98 17.72 22.54
CA ARG A 38 17.95 17.36 21.56
C ARG A 38 18.25 16.03 20.90
N LEU A 39 17.19 15.30 20.60
CA LEU A 39 17.20 14.17 19.67
C LEU A 39 16.61 14.59 18.33
N LYS A 40 17.32 14.32 17.25
CA LYS A 40 16.78 14.33 15.87
C LYS A 40 16.91 12.94 15.28
N ALA A 41 15.78 12.38 14.82
CA ALA A 41 15.70 11.10 14.13
C ALA A 41 15.45 11.33 12.64
N GLN A 42 16.15 10.59 11.79
CA GLN A 42 15.96 10.58 10.35
C GLN A 42 15.60 9.16 9.91
N VAL A 43 14.42 9.02 9.33
CA VAL A 43 13.88 7.75 8.82
C VAL A 43 13.56 7.97 7.35
N PRO A 44 14.07 7.15 6.42
CA PRO A 44 13.66 7.25 5.03
C PRO A 44 12.17 6.97 4.89
N ALA A 45 11.47 7.78 4.10
CA ALA A 45 10.03 7.62 3.91
C ALA A 45 9.67 6.37 3.10
N THR A 46 10.57 5.94 2.21
CA THR A 46 10.40 4.79 1.32
C THR A 46 11.73 4.07 1.10
N LEU A 47 11.66 2.78 0.77
CA LEU A 47 12.77 1.98 0.24
C LEU A 47 12.32 1.30 -1.04
N LYS A 48 13.18 1.27 -2.05
CA LYS A 48 12.98 0.41 -3.23
C LYS A 48 13.36 -1.03 -2.89
N ALA A 49 12.90 -1.97 -3.72
CA ALA A 49 13.31 -3.37 -3.59
C ALA A 49 14.83 -3.50 -3.70
N GLY A 50 15.47 -4.11 -2.70
CA GLY A 50 16.92 -4.32 -2.63
C GLY A 50 17.74 -3.08 -2.28
N GLU A 51 17.11 -1.91 -2.05
CA GLU A 51 17.80 -0.70 -1.61
C GLU A 51 18.20 -0.82 -0.13
N GLU A 52 19.44 -0.41 0.20
CA GLU A 52 19.90 -0.21 1.56
C GLU A 52 19.85 1.29 1.90
N SER A 53 19.36 1.63 3.08
CA SER A 53 19.35 2.99 3.62
C SER A 53 19.57 2.94 5.12
N ALA A 54 19.65 4.10 5.79
CA ALA A 54 19.89 4.17 7.22
C ALA A 54 18.79 4.91 7.97
N VAL A 55 18.47 4.42 9.17
CA VAL A 55 17.80 5.19 10.22
C VAL A 55 18.89 5.82 11.07
N VAL A 56 18.89 7.14 11.18
CA VAL A 56 19.95 7.88 11.88
C VAL A 56 19.36 8.59 13.09
N SER A 57 20.01 8.47 14.24
CA SER A 57 19.70 9.24 15.46
C SER A 57 20.86 10.19 15.76
N THR A 58 20.56 11.47 15.89
CA THR A 58 21.54 12.51 16.25
C THR A 58 21.15 13.11 17.59
N ILE A 59 22.08 13.11 18.54
CA ILE A 59 21.97 13.82 19.81
C ILE A 59 22.85 15.06 19.75
N SER A 60 22.31 16.21 20.09
CA SER A 60 23.04 17.48 20.15
C SER A 60 22.87 18.14 21.51
N ALA A 61 23.85 18.97 21.93
CA ALA A 61 23.76 19.82 23.10
C ALA A 61 24.52 21.12 22.89
N LEU A 62 24.03 22.20 23.50
CA LEU A 62 24.58 23.55 23.34
C LEU A 62 26.03 23.67 23.83
N ASN A 63 26.33 23.06 24.96
CA ASN A 63 27.60 23.19 25.67
C ASN A 63 28.48 21.93 25.70
N SER A 64 28.13 20.92 24.89
CA SER A 64 28.95 19.69 24.78
C SER A 64 30.12 19.85 23.80
N ASN A 65 31.08 18.94 23.91
CA ASN A 65 32.14 18.77 22.93
C ASN A 65 32.35 17.26 22.66
N PRO A 66 32.06 16.76 21.44
CA PRO A 66 31.49 17.49 20.30
C PRO A 66 30.07 18.03 20.55
N LYS A 67 29.63 18.99 19.73
CA LYS A 67 28.28 19.58 19.81
C LYS A 67 27.15 18.61 19.46
N SER A 68 27.47 17.58 18.70
CA SER A 68 26.54 16.52 18.32
C SER A 68 27.29 15.21 18.11
N VAL A 69 26.59 14.14 18.38
CA VAL A 69 26.98 12.75 18.08
C VAL A 69 25.83 12.06 17.38
N TRP A 70 26.13 11.06 16.58
CA TRP A 70 25.11 10.33 15.83
C TRP A 70 25.48 8.84 15.72
N ASP A 71 24.47 8.03 15.50
CA ASP A 71 24.59 6.61 15.24
C ASP A 71 23.52 6.18 14.23
N GLU A 72 23.74 5.08 13.53
CA GLU A 72 22.90 4.62 12.44
C GLU A 72 22.69 3.11 12.45
N ALA A 73 21.47 2.70 12.05
CA ALA A 73 21.14 1.31 11.74
C ALA A 73 20.78 1.20 10.26
N TYR A 74 21.40 0.27 9.54
CA TYR A 74 21.12 0.02 8.13
C TYR A 74 19.90 -0.86 7.96
N ILE A 75 19.03 -0.45 7.07
CA ILE A 75 17.78 -1.13 6.77
C ILE A 75 17.68 -1.42 5.27
N SER A 76 17.11 -2.57 4.94
CA SER A 76 16.81 -2.96 3.56
C SER A 76 15.46 -3.69 3.49
N SER A 77 14.91 -3.83 2.29
CA SER A 77 13.71 -4.66 2.07
C SER A 77 13.81 -5.37 0.72
N SER A 78 13.34 -6.60 0.63
CA SER A 78 13.25 -7.36 -0.64
C SER A 78 12.18 -6.82 -1.59
N SER A 79 11.28 -5.97 -1.12
CA SER A 79 10.22 -5.32 -1.91
C SER A 79 10.18 -3.82 -1.63
N ALA A 80 9.59 -3.05 -2.54
CA ALA A 80 9.36 -1.63 -2.30
C ALA A 80 8.38 -1.44 -1.14
N VAL A 81 8.75 -0.59 -0.17
CA VAL A 81 7.97 -0.34 1.05
C VAL A 81 7.96 1.15 1.41
N ALA A 82 6.96 1.55 2.18
CA ALA A 82 6.90 2.85 2.83
C ALA A 82 7.11 2.67 4.34
N LEU A 83 7.91 3.55 4.94
CA LEU A 83 8.17 3.53 6.38
C LEU A 83 7.37 4.64 7.05
N ARG A 84 6.62 4.26 8.09
CA ARG A 84 5.73 5.19 8.78
C ARG A 84 5.99 5.16 10.27
N TYR A 85 6.19 6.34 10.84
CA TYR A 85 6.20 6.50 12.29
C TYR A 85 4.85 6.08 12.88
N VAL A 86 4.87 5.27 13.93
CA VAL A 86 3.66 4.94 14.69
C VAL A 86 3.35 6.08 15.66
N PRO A 87 2.25 6.81 15.52
CA PRO A 87 1.95 7.98 16.34
C PRO A 87 2.01 7.68 17.84
N SER A 88 2.58 8.60 18.61
CA SER A 88 2.73 8.54 20.10
C SER A 88 3.57 7.37 20.61
N SER A 89 4.28 6.64 19.74
CA SER A 89 5.15 5.54 20.15
C SER A 89 6.50 6.01 20.70
N ALA A 90 6.93 7.26 20.41
CA ALA A 90 8.21 7.77 20.88
C ALA A 90 8.15 8.05 22.38
N LYS A 91 8.92 7.27 23.15
CA LYS A 91 8.98 7.37 24.62
C LYS A 91 10.40 7.61 25.08
N PHE A 92 10.54 8.53 26.03
CA PHE A 92 11.77 8.79 26.75
C PHE A 92 11.81 7.94 28.01
N HIS A 93 12.92 7.26 28.26
CA HIS A 93 13.12 6.38 29.41
C HIS A 93 14.38 6.79 30.18
N SER A 94 14.25 6.98 31.48
CA SER A 94 15.35 7.31 32.40
C SER A 94 14.95 6.98 33.83
N ASN A 95 15.87 7.17 34.76
CA ASN A 95 15.56 7.10 36.20
C ASN A 95 14.98 8.41 36.74
N GLY A 96 14.87 9.47 35.93
CA GLY A 96 14.36 10.77 36.30
C GLY A 96 12.84 10.90 36.18
N LYS A 97 12.32 12.09 36.52
CA LYS A 97 10.88 12.38 36.50
C LYS A 97 10.29 12.42 35.09
N ALA A 98 11.13 12.64 34.05
CA ALA A 98 10.71 12.63 32.66
C ALA A 98 10.47 11.21 32.11
N ASN A 99 10.71 10.15 32.90
CA ASN A 99 10.51 8.78 32.48
C ASN A 99 9.08 8.53 31.96
N GLY A 100 8.94 7.84 30.82
CA GLY A 100 7.67 7.53 30.19
C GLY A 100 7.05 8.68 29.37
N SER A 101 7.67 9.86 29.36
CA SER A 101 7.18 11.00 28.58
C SER A 101 7.17 10.71 27.07
N THR A 102 6.09 11.15 26.41
CA THR A 102 5.99 11.06 24.95
C THR A 102 6.76 12.20 24.29
N LEU A 103 7.61 11.89 23.33
CA LEU A 103 8.34 12.89 22.55
C LEU A 103 7.48 13.47 21.44
N ALA A 104 7.72 14.75 21.15
CA ALA A 104 7.05 15.44 20.04
C ALA A 104 7.55 14.96 18.69
N THR A 105 6.69 14.98 17.67
CA THR A 105 7.02 14.59 16.29
C THR A 105 8.04 15.53 15.64
N SER A 106 8.33 16.68 16.24
CA SER A 106 9.43 17.55 15.83
C SER A 106 10.80 16.84 15.86
N MET A 107 10.90 15.68 16.56
CA MET A 107 12.09 14.84 16.49
C MET A 107 12.48 14.43 15.07
N PHE A 108 11.52 14.33 14.14
CA PHE A 108 11.76 13.98 12.74
C PHE A 108 12.07 15.20 11.84
N THR A 109 12.05 16.41 12.36
CA THR A 109 12.29 17.65 11.61
C THR A 109 13.43 18.46 12.24
N ASN A 110 13.13 19.23 13.28
CA ASN A 110 14.07 20.15 13.92
C ASN A 110 14.70 19.60 15.21
N GLY A 111 14.34 18.38 15.60
CA GLY A 111 14.69 17.79 16.88
C GLY A 111 13.69 18.12 17.99
N THR A 112 13.72 17.32 19.05
CA THR A 112 12.90 17.50 20.25
C THR A 112 13.79 17.51 21.48
N PHE A 113 13.42 18.24 22.50
CA PHE A 113 14.14 18.25 23.76
C PHE A 113 14.09 16.89 24.45
N LEU A 114 15.22 16.49 25.00
CA LEU A 114 15.34 15.46 26.02
C LEU A 114 15.60 16.15 27.37
N GLY A 115 15.52 15.41 28.46
CA GLY A 115 15.86 15.97 29.75
C GLY A 115 15.53 15.02 30.90
N TYR A 116 16.25 15.09 31.98
CA TYR A 116 16.15 14.10 33.04
C TYR A 116 14.89 14.21 33.90
N ASN A 117 14.53 15.46 34.31
CA ASN A 117 13.35 15.72 35.16
C ASN A 117 12.12 16.21 34.36
N SER A 118 12.34 16.81 33.22
CA SER A 118 11.34 17.26 32.26
C SER A 118 11.98 17.31 30.89
N LEU A 119 11.19 17.34 29.81
CA LEU A 119 11.71 17.43 28.43
C LEU A 119 12.11 18.90 28.12
N ASP A 120 13.08 19.43 28.86
CA ASP A 120 13.52 20.84 28.84
C ASP A 120 14.94 21.04 28.26
N GLY A 121 15.58 19.97 27.85
CA GLY A 121 16.94 20.01 27.31
C GLY A 121 18.04 19.93 28.39
N ILE A 122 17.71 19.63 29.65
CA ILE A 122 18.68 19.59 30.75
C ILE A 122 19.01 18.17 31.14
N MET A 123 20.27 17.74 30.92
CA MET A 123 20.75 16.40 31.29
C MET A 123 22.03 16.46 32.14
N PRO A 124 21.96 16.03 33.41
CA PRO A 124 23.13 15.91 34.26
C PRO A 124 24.17 14.93 33.73
N GLY A 125 25.41 15.12 34.15
CA GLY A 125 26.51 14.20 33.83
C GLY A 125 26.52 12.99 34.75
N CYS A 126 27.10 11.91 34.27
CA CYS A 126 27.30 10.60 34.88
C CYS A 126 26.26 9.54 34.46
N THR A 127 26.69 8.28 34.50
CA THR A 127 25.92 7.12 34.03
C THR A 127 24.55 6.97 34.69
N GLN A 128 24.40 7.38 35.96
CA GLN A 128 23.13 7.32 36.68
C GLN A 128 22.03 8.19 36.07
N TYR A 129 22.39 9.18 35.24
CA TYR A 129 21.46 10.07 34.52
C TYR A 129 21.30 9.67 33.03
N SER A 130 21.83 8.50 32.65
CA SER A 130 21.63 8.00 31.29
C SER A 130 20.16 7.76 30.99
N ALA A 131 19.84 7.81 29.70
CA ALA A 131 18.48 7.67 29.20
C ALA A 131 18.49 6.91 27.87
N TYR A 132 17.31 6.51 27.43
CA TYR A 132 17.13 6.02 26.07
C TYR A 132 15.76 6.44 25.53
N VAL A 133 15.67 6.47 24.24
CA VAL A 133 14.43 6.72 23.51
C VAL A 133 14.10 5.49 22.69
N ILE A 134 12.84 5.06 22.77
CA ILE A 134 12.29 4.03 21.85
C ILE A 134 11.16 4.68 21.05
N TYR A 135 11.13 4.43 19.74
CA TYR A 135 9.98 4.74 18.90
C TYR A 135 9.76 3.64 17.86
N LYS A 136 8.54 3.56 17.34
CA LYS A 136 8.16 2.51 16.39
C LYS A 136 8.04 3.02 14.96
N ILE A 137 8.49 2.19 14.04
CA ILE A 137 8.32 2.35 12.60
C ILE A 137 7.52 1.17 12.09
N LYS A 138 6.44 1.45 11.36
CA LYS A 138 5.65 0.46 10.64
C LYS A 138 6.10 0.38 9.18
N VAL A 139 6.25 -0.82 8.67
CA VAL A 139 6.61 -1.09 7.28
C VAL A 139 5.34 -1.36 6.46
N ASP A 140 4.93 -0.40 5.65
CA ASP A 140 3.76 -0.48 4.81
C ASP A 140 4.12 -0.87 3.38
N GLN A 141 3.31 -1.73 2.77
CA GLN A 141 3.42 -2.10 1.37
C GLN A 141 2.04 -1.99 0.72
N PRO A 142 1.72 -0.86 0.06
CA PRO A 142 0.52 -0.78 -0.77
C PRO A 142 0.63 -1.74 -1.95
N ASN A 143 -0.32 -2.65 -2.09
CA ASN A 143 -0.41 -3.55 -3.23
C ASN A 143 -1.84 -4.08 -3.39
N PHE A 144 -2.19 -4.50 -4.60
CA PHE A 144 -3.44 -5.20 -4.89
C PHE A 144 -3.28 -6.09 -6.11
N GLU A 145 -4.16 -7.05 -6.24
CA GLU A 145 -4.30 -7.91 -7.41
C GLU A 145 -5.68 -7.71 -8.04
N MET A 146 -5.74 -7.90 -9.34
CA MET A 146 -6.99 -8.03 -10.06
C MET A 146 -6.90 -9.15 -11.08
N SER A 147 -8.03 -9.74 -11.40
CA SER A 147 -8.13 -10.67 -12.51
C SER A 147 -9.45 -10.51 -13.25
N LYS A 148 -9.42 -10.82 -14.55
CA LYS A 148 -10.59 -10.89 -15.40
C LYS A 148 -10.71 -12.27 -16.01
N THR A 149 -11.91 -12.81 -15.97
CA THR A 149 -12.23 -14.16 -16.48
C THR A 149 -13.60 -14.15 -17.14
N VAL A 150 -13.88 -15.18 -17.96
CA VAL A 150 -15.13 -15.34 -18.71
C VAL A 150 -15.68 -16.75 -18.54
N SER A 151 -16.98 -16.90 -18.55
CA SER A 151 -17.72 -18.17 -18.51
C SER A 151 -18.87 -18.15 -19.50
N ALA A 152 -19.27 -19.29 -19.99
CA ALA A 152 -20.59 -19.40 -20.67
C ALA A 152 -21.69 -18.99 -19.68
N ALA A 153 -22.73 -18.34 -20.18
CA ALA A 153 -23.82 -17.82 -19.36
C ALA A 153 -24.38 -18.89 -18.41
N ASN A 154 -24.53 -18.53 -17.12
CA ASN A 154 -25.05 -19.39 -16.03
C ASN A 154 -24.22 -20.64 -15.69
N LYS A 155 -23.01 -20.81 -16.22
CA LYS A 155 -22.18 -22.00 -15.96
C LYS A 155 -21.23 -21.81 -14.77
N ASN A 156 -20.90 -20.57 -14.41
CA ASN A 156 -19.95 -20.23 -13.31
C ASN A 156 -18.58 -20.90 -13.40
N THR A 157 -18.18 -21.34 -14.60
CA THR A 157 -16.85 -21.93 -14.88
C THR A 157 -15.99 -20.87 -15.55
N PHE A 158 -15.34 -20.04 -14.72
CA PHE A 158 -14.59 -18.88 -15.18
C PHE A 158 -13.17 -19.22 -15.58
N VAL A 159 -12.79 -18.87 -16.82
CA VAL A 159 -11.48 -19.12 -17.46
C VAL A 159 -10.94 -17.82 -18.11
N LYS A 160 -9.65 -17.82 -18.47
CA LYS A 160 -9.03 -16.66 -19.16
C LYS A 160 -9.42 -16.54 -20.63
N SER A 161 -9.69 -17.67 -21.26
CA SER A 161 -10.10 -17.73 -22.64
C SER A 161 -11.06 -18.88 -22.87
N MET A 162 -12.04 -18.67 -23.75
CA MET A 162 -12.99 -19.71 -24.15
C MET A 162 -13.45 -19.50 -25.57
N LYS A 163 -13.92 -20.60 -26.21
CA LYS A 163 -14.64 -20.57 -27.48
C LYS A 163 -16.13 -20.35 -27.22
N SER A 164 -16.79 -19.61 -28.10
CA SER A 164 -18.23 -19.39 -28.09
C SER A 164 -18.77 -19.23 -29.51
N GLN A 165 -20.07 -18.99 -29.62
CA GLN A 165 -20.78 -18.82 -30.89
C GLN A 165 -21.25 -17.38 -31.04
N ALA A 166 -21.43 -16.95 -32.30
CA ALA A 166 -22.08 -15.67 -32.60
C ALA A 166 -23.52 -15.66 -32.02
N GLY A 167 -23.90 -14.54 -31.40
CA GLY A 167 -25.19 -14.38 -30.76
C GLY A 167 -25.31 -14.97 -29.33
N ALA A 168 -24.31 -15.71 -28.85
CA ALA A 168 -24.32 -16.31 -27.52
C ALA A 168 -24.14 -15.25 -26.41
N GLU A 169 -24.60 -15.60 -25.19
CA GLU A 169 -24.34 -14.83 -23.99
C GLU A 169 -23.20 -15.43 -23.19
N VAL A 170 -22.38 -14.58 -22.59
CA VAL A 170 -21.27 -14.97 -21.70
C VAL A 170 -21.27 -14.07 -20.46
N ASP A 171 -20.80 -14.63 -19.35
CA ASP A 171 -20.63 -13.93 -18.10
C ASP A 171 -19.15 -13.59 -17.89
N TYR A 172 -18.80 -12.32 -17.66
CA TYR A 172 -17.49 -11.91 -17.23
C TYR A 172 -17.45 -11.75 -15.70
N LYS A 173 -16.28 -12.02 -15.13
CA LYS A 173 -16.01 -11.76 -13.72
C LYS A 173 -14.69 -10.98 -13.60
N VAL A 174 -14.74 -9.83 -12.94
CA VAL A 174 -13.58 -9.05 -12.52
C VAL A 174 -13.42 -9.21 -11.02
N THR A 175 -12.26 -9.69 -10.58
CA THR A 175 -11.94 -9.80 -9.15
C THR A 175 -10.92 -8.73 -8.79
N TYR A 176 -11.01 -8.23 -7.57
CA TYR A 176 -10.07 -7.32 -6.93
C TYR A 176 -9.72 -7.87 -5.54
N LYS A 177 -8.46 -7.79 -5.15
CA LYS A 177 -8.00 -8.14 -3.80
C LYS A 177 -6.90 -7.21 -3.34
N ASN A 178 -7.05 -6.62 -2.17
CA ASN A 178 -5.97 -5.90 -1.50
C ASN A 178 -4.96 -6.91 -0.95
N THR A 179 -3.79 -7.03 -1.56
CA THR A 179 -2.67 -7.90 -1.15
C THR A 179 -1.59 -7.14 -0.41
N GLY A 180 -1.78 -5.83 -0.22
CA GLY A 180 -0.88 -4.97 0.53
C GLY A 180 -1.16 -5.00 2.04
N THR A 181 -0.45 -4.14 2.76
CA THR A 181 -0.52 -4.02 4.22
C THR A 181 -1.30 -2.80 4.69
N VAL A 182 -1.77 -1.97 3.76
CA VAL A 182 -2.57 -0.75 4.02
C VAL A 182 -3.93 -0.83 3.36
N VAL A 183 -4.89 -0.06 3.89
CA VAL A 183 -6.21 0.08 3.27
C VAL A 183 -6.05 0.69 1.87
N GLN A 184 -6.73 0.10 0.89
CA GLN A 184 -6.89 0.66 -0.45
C GLN A 184 -8.20 1.43 -0.50
N ASN A 185 -8.10 2.74 -0.68
CA ASN A 185 -9.26 3.63 -0.73
C ASN A 185 -9.69 3.88 -2.19
N ASN A 186 -10.98 4.18 -2.35
CA ASN A 186 -11.56 4.58 -3.63
C ASN A 186 -11.22 3.64 -4.78
N VAL A 187 -11.41 2.32 -4.56
CA VAL A 187 -11.15 1.33 -5.60
C VAL A 187 -12.16 1.49 -6.73
N VAL A 188 -11.69 1.87 -7.91
CA VAL A 188 -12.52 2.10 -9.10
C VAL A 188 -12.25 1.01 -10.13
N LEU A 189 -13.28 0.25 -10.47
CA LEU A 189 -13.24 -0.71 -11.59
C LEU A 189 -13.75 -0.05 -12.87
N LYS A 190 -13.07 -0.33 -13.97
CA LYS A 190 -13.44 0.11 -15.31
C LYS A 190 -13.30 -1.05 -16.29
N ASP A 191 -14.22 -1.16 -17.22
CA ASP A 191 -14.24 -2.19 -18.24
C ASP A 191 -14.46 -1.58 -19.62
N THR A 192 -13.83 -2.17 -20.63
CA THR A 192 -13.94 -1.73 -22.03
C THR A 192 -14.27 -2.91 -22.89
N LEU A 193 -15.56 -3.02 -23.24
CA LEU A 193 -16.03 -4.10 -24.12
C LEU A 193 -15.41 -3.98 -25.53
N PRO A 194 -14.99 -5.08 -26.15
CA PRO A 194 -14.52 -5.08 -27.52
C PRO A 194 -15.66 -4.84 -28.50
N LYS A 195 -15.32 -4.41 -29.71
CA LYS A 195 -16.30 -4.32 -30.82
C LYS A 195 -16.97 -5.68 -31.04
N GLY A 196 -18.25 -5.67 -31.31
CA GLY A 196 -19.05 -6.89 -31.52
C GLY A 196 -19.53 -7.54 -30.22
N VAL A 197 -19.42 -6.86 -29.08
CA VAL A 197 -19.96 -7.32 -27.79
C VAL A 197 -20.84 -6.21 -27.19
N ALA A 198 -22.03 -6.55 -26.74
CA ALA A 198 -22.96 -5.63 -26.12
C ALA A 198 -23.27 -6.02 -24.66
N LEU A 199 -23.23 -5.06 -23.75
CA LEU A 199 -23.62 -5.26 -22.36
C LEU A 199 -25.12 -5.59 -22.27
N ILE A 200 -25.48 -6.57 -21.44
CA ILE A 200 -26.86 -6.75 -20.99
C ILE A 200 -27.05 -5.84 -19.77
N ALA A 201 -27.75 -4.73 -19.99
CA ALA A 201 -27.93 -3.68 -18.99
C ALA A 201 -28.52 -4.22 -17.67
N GLY A 202 -28.01 -3.70 -16.54
CA GLY A 202 -28.46 -4.11 -15.20
C GLY A 202 -28.07 -5.54 -14.79
N SER A 203 -27.20 -6.21 -15.58
CA SER A 203 -26.71 -7.55 -15.25
C SER A 203 -25.62 -7.53 -14.17
N GLY A 204 -25.06 -6.36 -13.84
CA GLY A 204 -23.95 -6.19 -12.88
C GLY A 204 -24.34 -6.66 -11.47
N ASN A 205 -23.42 -7.43 -10.86
CA ASN A 205 -23.58 -7.93 -9.48
C ASN A 205 -22.23 -7.88 -8.76
N LEU A 206 -22.17 -7.18 -7.63
CA LEU A 206 -21.00 -7.03 -6.77
C LEU A 206 -21.10 -7.95 -5.56
N VAL A 207 -20.11 -8.77 -5.33
CA VAL A 207 -19.94 -9.59 -4.13
C VAL A 207 -18.68 -9.10 -3.38
N ASN A 208 -18.82 -8.80 -2.10
CA ASN A 208 -17.75 -8.47 -1.17
C ASN A 208 -18.18 -8.79 0.27
N ASN A 209 -17.33 -8.49 1.26
CA ASN A 209 -17.66 -8.77 2.67
C ASN A 209 -18.94 -8.07 3.16
N ALA A 210 -19.23 -6.87 2.66
CA ALA A 210 -20.46 -6.14 3.02
C ALA A 210 -21.69 -6.69 2.30
N ASN A 211 -21.52 -7.33 1.15
CA ASN A 211 -22.58 -7.86 0.29
C ASN A 211 -22.25 -9.31 -0.12
N PRO A 212 -22.23 -10.27 0.82
CA PRO A 212 -21.81 -11.65 0.52
C PRO A 212 -22.81 -12.39 -0.39
N ASN A 213 -24.07 -11.98 -0.41
CA ASN A 213 -25.12 -12.54 -1.26
C ASN A 213 -25.27 -11.82 -2.61
N GLY A 214 -24.40 -10.82 -2.85
CA GLY A 214 -24.42 -9.99 -4.05
C GLY A 214 -25.29 -8.74 -3.90
N LEU A 215 -24.84 -7.69 -4.55
CA LEU A 215 -25.55 -6.40 -4.69
C LEU A 215 -25.64 -6.07 -6.18
N LYS A 216 -26.83 -5.80 -6.68
CA LYS A 216 -27.02 -5.26 -8.02
C LYS A 216 -26.32 -3.90 -8.13
N VAL A 217 -25.48 -3.73 -9.14
CA VAL A 217 -24.75 -2.50 -9.38
C VAL A 217 -25.12 -1.90 -10.74
N SER A 218 -24.91 -0.60 -10.84
CA SER A 218 -25.14 0.14 -12.10
C SER A 218 -24.07 -0.21 -13.14
N ASP A 219 -24.36 0.11 -14.40
CA ASP A 219 -23.47 -0.10 -15.53
C ASP A 219 -22.31 0.93 -15.60
N ASN A 220 -22.08 1.68 -14.52
CA ASN A 220 -21.04 2.73 -14.45
C ASN A 220 -19.61 2.20 -14.67
N MET A 221 -19.37 0.89 -14.48
CA MET A 221 -18.08 0.29 -14.77
C MET A 221 -17.67 0.47 -16.24
N PHE A 222 -18.63 0.66 -17.15
CA PHE A 222 -18.43 0.88 -18.58
C PHE A 222 -18.39 2.37 -18.98
N ALA A 223 -18.63 3.26 -18.02
CA ALA A 223 -18.52 4.70 -18.21
C ALA A 223 -17.07 5.20 -18.09
N ALA A 224 -16.82 6.41 -18.57
CA ALA A 224 -15.47 7.01 -18.53
C ALA A 224 -14.92 7.12 -17.11
N ALA A 225 -15.76 7.42 -16.11
CA ALA A 225 -15.36 7.52 -14.70
C ALA A 225 -15.09 6.16 -14.03
N GLY A 226 -15.65 5.07 -14.56
CA GLY A 226 -15.65 3.77 -13.89
C GLY A 226 -16.64 3.69 -12.72
N MET A 227 -16.63 2.56 -12.02
CA MET A 227 -17.48 2.27 -10.86
C MET A 227 -16.63 2.18 -9.59
N ASN A 228 -16.85 3.08 -8.63
CA ASN A 228 -16.24 2.98 -7.31
C ASN A 228 -16.90 1.84 -6.52
N ILE A 229 -16.11 0.85 -6.13
CA ILE A 229 -16.57 -0.31 -5.36
C ILE A 229 -16.29 -0.20 -3.87
N GLY A 230 -15.69 0.92 -3.41
CA GLY A 230 -15.43 1.21 -2.00
C GLY A 230 -13.98 1.07 -1.56
N ASN A 231 -13.80 0.86 -0.25
CA ASN A 231 -12.50 0.74 0.40
C ASN A 231 -12.28 -0.69 0.88
N TYR A 232 -11.02 -1.17 0.77
CA TYR A 232 -10.67 -2.56 1.10
C TYR A 232 -9.47 -2.60 2.04
N SER A 233 -9.68 -3.16 3.23
CA SER A 233 -8.61 -3.46 4.19
C SER A 233 -7.67 -4.55 3.64
N PRO A 234 -6.44 -4.70 4.18
CA PRO A 234 -5.55 -5.80 3.84
C PRO A 234 -6.25 -7.16 3.85
N GLY A 235 -6.07 -7.93 2.77
CA GLY A 235 -6.70 -9.22 2.56
C GLY A 235 -8.15 -9.19 2.05
N ALA A 236 -8.85 -8.05 2.15
CA ALA A 236 -10.21 -7.92 1.65
C ALA A 236 -10.25 -7.77 0.11
N GLY A 237 -11.38 -8.16 -0.49
CA GLY A 237 -11.56 -8.09 -1.92
C GLY A 237 -13.02 -8.04 -2.35
N ALA A 238 -13.21 -8.00 -3.67
CA ALA A 238 -14.50 -7.97 -4.32
C ALA A 238 -14.49 -8.75 -5.63
N ALA A 239 -15.65 -9.19 -6.07
CA ALA A 239 -15.87 -9.70 -7.40
C ALA A 239 -17.09 -9.00 -8.02
N VAL A 240 -16.94 -8.53 -9.24
CA VAL A 240 -18.05 -8.01 -10.04
C VAL A 240 -18.27 -8.96 -11.21
N THR A 241 -19.49 -9.46 -11.33
CA THR A 241 -19.94 -10.25 -12.48
C THR A 241 -20.94 -9.44 -13.29
N TYR A 242 -20.93 -9.63 -14.61
CA TYR A 242 -21.88 -9.01 -15.52
C TYR A 242 -22.00 -9.87 -16.78
N ARG A 243 -23.11 -9.72 -17.50
CA ARG A 243 -23.42 -10.48 -18.69
C ARG A 243 -23.33 -9.62 -19.95
N VAL A 244 -22.83 -10.20 -20.99
CA VAL A 244 -22.80 -9.59 -22.33
C VAL A 244 -23.36 -10.53 -23.37
N LYS A 245 -23.81 -9.96 -24.49
CA LYS A 245 -24.23 -10.68 -25.68
C LYS A 245 -23.18 -10.47 -26.79
N ILE A 246 -22.71 -11.56 -27.35
CA ILE A 246 -21.84 -11.55 -28.53
C ILE A 246 -22.70 -11.18 -29.74
N GLY A 247 -22.17 -10.36 -30.64
CA GLY A 247 -22.82 -9.99 -31.88
C GLY A 247 -23.16 -11.24 -32.74
N VAL A 248 -24.21 -11.14 -33.53
CA VAL A 248 -24.55 -12.19 -34.50
C VAL A 248 -23.52 -12.21 -35.67
N ALA A 249 -23.50 -13.25 -36.46
CA ALA A 249 -22.48 -13.45 -37.50
C ALA A 249 -22.28 -12.23 -38.44
N LYS A 250 -23.34 -11.49 -38.77
CA LYS A 250 -23.27 -10.27 -39.58
C LYS A 250 -22.54 -9.08 -38.92
N ASP A 251 -22.44 -9.09 -37.59
CA ASP A 251 -21.78 -8.03 -36.81
C ASP A 251 -20.29 -8.34 -36.50
N LEU A 252 -19.84 -9.53 -36.91
CA LEU A 252 -18.49 -10.05 -36.73
C LEU A 252 -17.80 -10.18 -38.09
N VAL A 253 -16.48 -10.33 -38.09
CA VAL A 253 -15.73 -10.60 -39.32
C VAL A 253 -15.76 -12.10 -39.66
N CYS A 254 -15.67 -12.42 -40.94
CA CYS A 254 -15.54 -13.78 -41.40
C CYS A 254 -14.25 -14.43 -40.87
N GLY A 255 -14.31 -15.69 -40.42
CA GLY A 255 -13.20 -16.41 -39.76
C GLY A 255 -13.18 -16.21 -38.27
N THR A 256 -12.00 -16.31 -37.66
CA THR A 256 -11.81 -16.27 -36.23
C THR A 256 -11.84 -14.83 -35.67
N ASN A 257 -12.78 -14.55 -34.80
CA ASN A 257 -12.87 -13.29 -34.04
C ASN A 257 -12.33 -13.49 -32.62
N LYS A 258 -11.28 -12.75 -32.22
CA LYS A 258 -10.75 -12.72 -30.86
C LYS A 258 -11.30 -11.49 -30.12
N LEU A 259 -12.37 -11.69 -29.37
CA LEU A 259 -13.03 -10.65 -28.60
C LEU A 259 -12.31 -10.46 -27.27
N ASN A 260 -11.30 -9.59 -27.28
CA ASN A 260 -10.48 -9.29 -26.10
C ASN A 260 -11.13 -8.21 -25.25
N ASN A 261 -11.63 -8.59 -24.09
CA ASN A 261 -12.28 -7.68 -23.13
C ASN A 261 -11.30 -7.32 -22.01
N VAL A 262 -11.03 -6.03 -21.81
CA VAL A 262 -10.03 -5.51 -20.86
C VAL A 262 -10.74 -4.79 -19.70
N ALA A 263 -10.37 -5.13 -18.49
CA ALA A 263 -10.78 -4.38 -17.29
C ALA A 263 -9.56 -3.78 -16.58
N SER A 264 -9.79 -2.71 -15.84
CA SER A 264 -8.79 -2.10 -14.96
C SER A 264 -9.33 -1.86 -13.56
N ALA A 265 -8.44 -1.91 -12.57
CA ALA A 265 -8.67 -1.44 -11.22
C ALA A 265 -7.71 -0.28 -10.94
N ASN A 266 -8.26 0.85 -10.50
CA ASN A 266 -7.53 2.03 -10.09
C ASN A 266 -7.72 2.25 -8.60
N THR A 267 -6.64 2.60 -7.89
CA THR A 267 -6.64 2.99 -6.48
C THR A 267 -5.71 4.19 -6.31
N ASP A 268 -5.68 4.82 -5.14
CA ASP A 268 -4.71 5.85 -4.81
C ASP A 268 -3.24 5.36 -4.92
N ASN A 269 -3.03 4.04 -4.97
CA ASN A 269 -1.71 3.40 -5.05
C ASN A 269 -1.37 2.84 -6.45
N GLY A 270 -2.11 3.23 -7.47
CA GLY A 270 -1.83 2.88 -8.85
C GLY A 270 -2.95 2.11 -9.56
N LYS A 271 -2.64 1.68 -10.77
CA LYS A 271 -3.54 1.01 -11.71
C LYS A 271 -3.00 -0.36 -12.08
N LYS A 272 -3.89 -1.36 -12.16
CA LYS A 272 -3.61 -2.65 -12.81
C LYS A 272 -4.70 -2.97 -13.81
N GLU A 273 -4.35 -3.75 -14.83
CA GLU A 273 -5.25 -4.19 -15.90
C GLU A 273 -5.15 -5.69 -16.09
N ASP A 274 -6.23 -6.29 -16.55
CA ASP A 274 -6.27 -7.69 -16.96
C ASP A 274 -7.37 -7.89 -17.99
N ASN A 275 -7.27 -8.98 -18.78
CA ASN A 275 -8.19 -9.25 -19.86
C ASN A 275 -8.70 -10.70 -19.85
N ALA A 276 -9.79 -10.93 -20.55
CA ALA A 276 -10.28 -12.26 -20.90
C ALA A 276 -10.74 -12.27 -22.38
N VAL A 277 -10.54 -13.41 -23.05
CA VAL A 277 -10.76 -13.54 -24.48
C VAL A 277 -11.88 -14.53 -24.76
N VAL A 278 -12.79 -14.13 -25.65
CA VAL A 278 -13.76 -15.06 -26.27
C VAL A 278 -13.41 -15.20 -27.73
N GLU A 279 -13.18 -16.44 -28.18
CA GLU A 279 -12.96 -16.76 -29.58
C GLU A 279 -14.27 -17.21 -30.24
N VAL A 280 -14.64 -16.57 -31.33
CA VAL A 280 -15.85 -16.87 -32.10
C VAL A 280 -15.47 -17.12 -33.54
N GLU A 281 -15.81 -18.31 -34.06
CA GLU A 281 -15.66 -18.65 -35.46
C GLU A 281 -16.92 -18.30 -36.24
N VAL A 282 -16.76 -17.57 -37.34
CA VAL A 282 -17.85 -17.21 -38.25
C VAL A 282 -17.58 -17.82 -39.60
N ASP A 283 -18.44 -18.75 -40.03
CA ASP A 283 -18.35 -19.40 -41.31
C ASP A 283 -18.51 -18.41 -42.47
N CYS A 284 -17.57 -18.42 -43.38
CA CYS A 284 -17.62 -17.64 -44.59
C CYS A 284 -18.37 -18.43 -45.67
N LYS A 285 -19.65 -18.14 -45.89
CA LYS A 285 -20.30 -18.64 -47.09
C LYS A 285 -19.69 -17.97 -48.33
N PRO A 286 -19.26 -18.72 -49.35
CA PRO A 286 -18.88 -18.14 -50.62
C PRO A 286 -20.08 -17.30 -51.12
N THR A 287 -19.81 -16.09 -51.57
CA THR A 287 -20.79 -15.30 -52.35
C THR A 287 -21.10 -16.12 -53.59
N GLU A 288 -22.29 -16.71 -53.67
CA GLU A 288 -22.75 -17.34 -54.93
C GLU A 288 -22.65 -16.27 -56.01
N CYS A 289 -21.75 -16.50 -57.00
CA CYS A 289 -21.79 -15.76 -58.23
C CYS A 289 -23.13 -16.07 -58.91
N LYS A 290 -24.05 -15.08 -58.94
CA LYS A 290 -25.22 -15.21 -59.82
C LYS A 290 -24.73 -15.36 -61.25
N PRO A 291 -25.11 -16.44 -61.96
CA PRO A 291 -24.84 -16.51 -63.38
C PRO A 291 -25.59 -15.38 -64.08
N GLY A 292 -24.85 -14.57 -64.88
CA GLY A 292 -25.39 -13.52 -65.74
C GLY A 292 -26.24 -14.03 -66.87
#